data_9a777780a5fe825d39cf32d7d66fe3b4
#
_entry.id   9a777780a5fe825d39cf32d7d66fe3b4
#
_cell.length_a   1.000
_cell.length_b   1.000
_cell.length_c   1.000
_cell.angle_alpha   90.00
_cell.angle_beta   90.00
_cell.angle_gamma   90.00
#
_symmetry.space_group_name_H-M   'P 1'
#
loop_
_entity.id
_entity.type
_entity.pdbx_description
1 polymer ?
#
loop_
_entity_poly.entity_id
_entity_poly.type
_entity_poly.pdbx_seq_one_letter_code
_entity_poly.pdbx_strand_id
1 'polypeptide(L)'
;MLGSIGNLTDIKEKIIIKNKMKPSKKQLERWIAALRSGEYNQCGGTLQNKKGYCCLGVACKVIIPESKLRKVKDSKTNEYLLVGLLPTQQHKAPIWLKSINRKFEKKTSILLSDVNDKLKLTFDEIADLLE
;
A
#
# COMPACT_ATOMS: atom_id res chain seq x y z
N MET A 1 -9.64 1.38 -36.23
CA MET A 1 -10.09 2.70 -36.66
C MET A 1 -9.25 3.80 -36.01
N LEU A 2 -8.61 4.61 -36.79
CA LEU A 2 -7.67 5.60 -36.28
C LEU A 2 -8.35 6.67 -35.44
N GLY A 3 -9.61 7.01 -35.74
CA GLY A 3 -10.33 8.01 -34.97
C GLY A 3 -10.49 7.66 -33.51
N SER A 4 -10.40 6.38 -33.15
CA SER A 4 -10.53 5.94 -31.77
C SER A 4 -9.29 6.22 -30.92
N ILE A 5 -8.18 6.56 -31.54
CA ILE A 5 -6.93 6.84 -30.82
C ILE A 5 -7.03 8.15 -30.04
N GLY A 6 -7.90 9.05 -30.48
CA GLY A 6 -8.02 10.35 -29.86
C GLY A 6 -6.89 11.31 -30.22
N ASN A 7 -6.82 12.43 -29.54
CA ASN A 7 -5.80 13.43 -29.76
C ASN A 7 -4.63 13.26 -28.78
N LEU A 8 -3.62 14.09 -28.94
CA LEU A 8 -2.43 14.05 -28.10
C LEU A 8 -2.75 14.26 -26.62
N THR A 9 -3.74 15.11 -26.30
CA THR A 9 -4.16 15.36 -24.92
C THR A 9 -4.69 14.11 -24.27
N ASP A 10 -5.55 13.34 -24.96
CA ASP A 10 -6.10 12.08 -24.44
C ASP A 10 -4.99 11.06 -24.19
N ILE A 11 -4.02 10.99 -25.08
CA ILE A 11 -2.87 10.08 -24.93
C ILE A 11 -2.07 10.47 -23.69
N LYS A 12 -1.80 11.78 -23.50
CA LYS A 12 -1.08 12.26 -22.32
C LYS A 12 -1.82 11.96 -21.04
N GLU A 13 -3.14 12.15 -21.01
CA GLU A 13 -3.96 11.86 -19.84
C GLU A 13 -3.91 10.37 -19.48
N LYS A 14 -3.98 9.49 -20.48
CA LYS A 14 -3.89 8.04 -20.26
C LYS A 14 -2.53 7.64 -19.68
N ILE A 15 -1.46 8.26 -20.16
CA ILE A 15 -0.11 8.02 -19.64
C ILE A 15 0.00 8.50 -18.20
N ILE A 16 -0.54 9.67 -17.87
CA ILE A 16 -0.53 10.22 -16.52
C ILE A 16 -1.29 9.29 -15.56
N ILE A 17 -2.49 8.84 -15.95
CA ILE A 17 -3.29 7.92 -15.15
C ILE A 17 -2.54 6.60 -14.94
N LYS A 18 -1.96 6.04 -16.00
CA LYS A 18 -1.18 4.80 -15.91
C LYS A 18 -0.01 4.95 -14.95
N ASN A 19 0.68 6.08 -14.99
CA ASN A 19 1.81 6.34 -14.08
C ASN A 19 1.36 6.47 -12.63
N LYS A 20 0.19 7.09 -12.40
CA LYS A 20 -0.39 7.20 -11.05
C LYS A 20 -0.83 5.85 -10.49
N MET A 21 -1.10 4.87 -11.35
CA MET A 21 -1.50 3.52 -10.94
C MET A 21 -0.32 2.63 -10.55
N LYS A 22 0.90 3.13 -10.67
CA LYS A 22 2.13 2.40 -10.33
C LYS A 22 2.94 3.21 -9.32
N PRO A 23 3.61 2.54 -8.38
CA PRO A 23 4.55 3.25 -7.52
C PRO A 23 5.75 3.75 -8.34
N SER A 24 6.35 4.86 -7.93
CA SER A 24 7.65 5.22 -8.47
C SER A 24 8.68 4.18 -7.99
N LYS A 25 9.81 4.10 -8.70
CA LYS A 25 10.89 3.20 -8.29
C LYS A 25 11.33 3.48 -6.86
N LYS A 26 11.45 4.74 -6.49
CA LYS A 26 11.84 5.14 -5.13
C LYS A 26 10.80 4.73 -4.09
N GLN A 27 9.53 4.91 -4.38
CA GLN A 27 8.46 4.50 -3.45
C GLN A 27 8.47 3.01 -3.22
N LEU A 28 8.58 2.22 -4.28
CA LEU A 28 8.63 0.77 -4.17
C LEU A 28 9.86 0.31 -3.40
N GLU A 29 11.02 0.88 -3.70
CA GLU A 29 12.27 0.56 -2.99
C GLU A 29 12.19 0.88 -1.51
N ARG A 30 11.59 2.03 -1.16
CA ARG A 30 11.39 2.42 0.25
C ARG A 30 10.47 1.46 0.98
N TRP A 31 9.41 1.03 0.33
CA TRP A 31 8.47 0.07 0.91
C TRP A 31 9.15 -1.27 1.16
N ILE A 32 9.81 -1.80 0.14
CA ILE A 32 10.54 -3.07 0.24
C ILE A 32 11.61 -3.00 1.33
N ALA A 33 12.40 -1.92 1.34
CA ALA A 33 13.42 -1.72 2.35
C ALA A 33 12.84 -1.67 3.77
N ALA A 34 11.70 -1.00 3.95
CA ALA A 34 11.03 -0.92 5.24
C ALA A 34 10.56 -2.31 5.70
N LEU A 35 9.98 -3.10 4.79
CA LEU A 35 9.56 -4.46 5.12
C LEU A 35 10.74 -5.34 5.56
N ARG A 36 11.91 -5.14 4.96
CA ARG A 36 13.12 -5.91 5.28
C ARG A 36 13.89 -5.39 6.49
N SER A 37 13.58 -4.17 6.94
CA SER A 37 14.40 -3.47 7.95
C SER A 37 14.35 -4.09 9.33
N GLY A 38 13.30 -4.82 9.67
CA GLY A 38 13.08 -5.29 11.04
C GLY A 38 12.57 -4.21 11.99
N GLU A 39 12.36 -2.98 11.51
CA GLU A 39 11.87 -1.88 12.34
C GLU A 39 10.38 -1.95 12.62
N TYR A 40 9.64 -2.68 11.79
CA TYR A 40 8.18 -2.77 11.90
C TYR A 40 7.77 -4.18 12.30
N ASN A 41 7.06 -4.29 13.42
CA ASN A 41 6.47 -5.56 13.81
C ASN A 41 5.26 -5.85 12.92
N GLN A 42 5.01 -7.11 12.65
CA GLN A 42 3.92 -7.52 11.76
C GLN A 42 2.66 -7.86 12.53
N CYS A 43 1.53 -7.37 12.03
CA CYS A 43 0.21 -7.76 12.52
C CYS A 43 -0.70 -8.09 11.32
N GLY A 44 -1.92 -8.50 11.60
CA GLY A 44 -2.92 -8.80 10.57
C GLY A 44 -4.27 -8.20 10.89
N GLY A 45 -5.14 -8.18 9.88
CA GLY A 45 -6.52 -7.74 10.03
C GLY A 45 -6.75 -6.24 10.05
N THR A 46 -5.71 -5.42 10.11
CA THR A 46 -5.80 -3.97 10.11
C THR A 46 -4.47 -3.37 9.65
N LEU A 47 -4.46 -2.09 9.28
CA LEU A 47 -3.22 -1.41 8.87
C LEU A 47 -2.23 -1.32 10.02
N GLN A 48 -2.71 -1.03 11.21
CA GLN A 48 -1.91 -0.98 12.42
C GLN A 48 -2.76 -1.32 13.64
N ASN A 49 -2.17 -2.06 14.56
CA ASN A 49 -2.72 -2.23 15.90
C ASN A 49 -1.56 -2.14 16.92
N LYS A 50 -1.84 -2.35 18.19
CA LYS A 50 -0.82 -2.27 19.24
C LYS A 50 0.34 -3.26 19.07
N LYS A 51 0.17 -4.30 18.24
CA LYS A 51 1.22 -5.29 17.98
C LYS A 51 2.13 -4.90 16.84
N GLY A 52 1.64 -4.12 15.87
CA GLY A 52 2.44 -3.73 14.71
C GLY A 52 1.61 -3.30 13.52
N TYR A 53 2.12 -3.55 12.34
CA TYR A 53 1.56 -3.15 11.04
C TYR A 53 1.32 -4.36 10.16
N CYS A 54 0.32 -4.29 9.26
CA CYS A 54 0.31 -5.20 8.12
C CYS A 54 1.22 -4.63 7.02
N CYS A 55 1.46 -5.40 5.96
CA CYS A 55 2.34 -4.94 4.88
C CYS A 55 1.84 -3.66 4.21
N LEU A 56 0.51 -3.48 4.09
CA LEU A 56 -0.08 -2.26 3.55
C LEU A 56 0.05 -1.09 4.53
N GLY A 57 -0.01 -1.37 5.83
CA GLY A 57 0.21 -0.36 6.86
C GLY A 57 1.64 0.18 6.83
N VAL A 58 2.63 -0.67 6.60
CA VAL A 58 4.01 -0.25 6.41
C VAL A 58 4.11 0.67 5.19
N ALA A 59 3.45 0.31 4.08
CA ALA A 59 3.42 1.17 2.90
C ALA A 59 2.86 2.56 3.21
N CYS A 60 1.74 2.62 3.93
CA CYS A 60 1.16 3.90 4.35
C CYS A 60 2.17 4.71 5.17
N LYS A 61 2.83 4.07 6.11
CA LYS A 61 3.77 4.73 7.01
C LYS A 61 4.96 5.35 6.28
N VAL A 62 5.49 4.67 5.27
CA VAL A 62 6.70 5.14 4.57
C VAL A 62 6.42 6.00 3.34
N ILE A 63 5.21 5.95 2.80
CA ILE A 63 4.87 6.64 1.56
C ILE A 63 4.04 7.91 1.80
N ILE A 64 3.11 7.87 2.73
CA ILE A 64 2.23 8.99 3.03
C ILE A 64 2.92 9.90 4.05
N PRO A 65 2.99 11.23 3.83
CA PRO A 65 3.56 12.14 4.83
C PRO A 65 2.88 11.97 6.18
N GLU A 66 3.65 12.01 7.25
CA GLU A 66 3.16 11.80 8.62
C GLU A 66 1.94 12.68 8.93
N SER A 67 1.97 13.94 8.50
CA SER A 67 0.88 14.90 8.74
C SER A 67 -0.40 14.54 8.00
N LYS A 68 -0.35 13.61 7.03
CA LYS A 68 -1.49 13.21 6.21
C LYS A 68 -1.99 11.80 6.54
N LEU A 69 -1.36 11.13 7.50
CA LEU A 69 -1.83 9.83 7.95
C LEU A 69 -3.07 10.00 8.82
N ARG A 70 -4.05 9.15 8.60
CA ARG A 70 -5.26 9.11 9.44
C ARG A 70 -5.01 8.15 10.60
N LYS A 71 -5.05 8.70 11.80
CA LYS A 71 -4.82 7.94 13.02
C LYS A 71 -5.92 8.19 14.03
N VAL A 72 -6.22 7.17 14.83
CA VAL A 72 -7.17 7.27 15.94
C VAL A 72 -6.44 6.89 17.21
N LYS A 73 -6.74 7.62 18.29
CA LYS A 73 -6.16 7.36 19.60
C LYS A 73 -6.73 6.07 20.18
N ASP A 74 -5.85 5.15 20.54
CA ASP A 74 -6.23 3.94 21.26
C ASP A 74 -6.48 4.32 22.74
N SER A 75 -7.70 4.07 23.23
CA SER A 75 -8.09 4.40 24.58
C SER A 75 -7.30 3.64 25.66
N LYS A 76 -6.74 2.49 25.32
CA LYS A 76 -6.00 1.65 26.29
C LYS A 76 -4.55 2.08 26.43
N THR A 77 -3.88 2.43 25.32
CA THR A 77 -2.45 2.73 25.32
C THR A 77 -2.14 4.21 25.17
N ASN A 78 -3.14 5.04 24.83
CA ASN A 78 -2.99 6.46 24.49
C ASN A 78 -2.13 6.71 23.23
N GLU A 79 -1.84 5.67 22.45
CA GLU A 79 -1.08 5.79 21.21
C GLU A 79 -2.01 6.07 20.04
N TYR A 80 -1.51 6.78 19.03
CA TYR A 80 -2.24 7.04 17.80
C TYR A 80 -1.89 5.96 16.78
N LEU A 81 -2.90 5.23 16.32
CA LEU A 81 -2.75 4.11 15.39
C LEU A 81 -3.40 4.43 14.04
N LEU A 82 -2.81 3.91 12.96
CA LEU A 82 -3.37 4.06 11.61
C LEU A 82 -4.77 3.46 11.55
N VAL A 83 -5.68 4.20 10.95
CA VAL A 83 -7.07 3.79 10.82
C VAL A 83 -7.28 2.93 9.58
N GLY A 84 -8.02 1.85 9.73
CA GLY A 84 -8.61 1.12 8.63
C GLY A 84 -7.97 -0.20 8.30
N LEU A 85 -8.64 -0.91 7.41
CA LEU A 85 -8.22 -2.22 6.92
C LEU A 85 -7.43 -2.13 5.61
N LEU A 86 -7.62 -1.03 4.86
CA LEU A 86 -7.03 -0.86 3.54
C LEU A 86 -6.49 0.56 3.37
N PRO A 87 -5.50 0.74 2.49
CA PRO A 87 -4.95 2.08 2.22
C PRO A 87 -5.99 3.12 1.78
N THR A 88 -7.12 2.67 1.20
CA THR A 88 -8.21 3.57 0.79
C THR A 88 -8.76 4.38 1.95
N GLN A 89 -8.58 3.93 3.17
CA GLN A 89 -9.05 4.60 4.38
C GLN A 89 -8.05 5.63 4.90
N GLN A 90 -6.88 5.70 4.29
CA GLN A 90 -5.86 6.68 4.68
C GLN A 90 -6.01 7.99 3.91
N HIS A 91 -5.73 9.08 4.59
CA HIS A 91 -5.80 10.40 3.99
C HIS A 91 -4.67 10.58 2.95
N LYS A 92 -5.06 11.02 1.75
CA LYS A 92 -4.13 11.28 0.65
C LYS A 92 -3.22 10.11 0.27
N ALA A 93 -3.71 8.90 0.41
CA ALA A 93 -2.98 7.74 -0.10
C ALA A 93 -2.86 7.83 -1.63
N PRO A 94 -1.68 7.48 -2.19
CA PRO A 94 -1.53 7.44 -3.65
C PRO A 94 -2.51 6.45 -4.29
N ILE A 95 -2.93 6.75 -5.52
CA ILE A 95 -3.89 5.89 -6.24
C ILE A 95 -3.36 4.46 -6.36
N TRP A 96 -2.07 4.29 -6.67
CA TRP A 96 -1.49 2.94 -6.80
C TRP A 96 -1.56 2.16 -5.49
N LEU A 97 -1.39 2.84 -4.36
CA LEU A 97 -1.45 2.19 -3.05
C LEU A 97 -2.87 1.68 -2.76
N LYS A 98 -3.87 2.43 -3.20
CA LYS A 98 -5.27 2.01 -3.06
C LYS A 98 -5.60 0.79 -3.91
N SER A 99 -4.91 0.60 -5.03
CA SER A 99 -5.21 -0.47 -5.99
C SER A 99 -4.26 -1.68 -5.91
N ILE A 100 -3.13 -1.58 -5.21
CA ILE A 100 -2.09 -2.61 -5.19
C ILE A 100 -2.64 -3.98 -4.75
N ASN A 101 -3.53 -3.99 -3.80
CA ASN A 101 -4.13 -5.20 -3.27
C ASN A 101 -4.85 -6.00 -4.37
N ARG A 102 -5.63 -5.30 -5.19
CA ARG A 102 -6.37 -5.90 -6.31
C ARG A 102 -5.47 -6.32 -7.47
N LYS A 103 -4.43 -5.54 -7.75
CA LYS A 103 -3.48 -5.90 -8.80
C LYS A 103 -2.76 -7.20 -8.48
N PHE A 104 -2.40 -7.38 -7.24
CA PHE A 104 -1.79 -8.60 -6.79
C PHE A 104 -2.75 -9.77 -6.96
N GLU A 105 -4.03 -9.59 -6.61
CA GLU A 105 -5.06 -10.60 -6.81
C GLU A 105 -5.19 -11.03 -8.27
N LYS A 106 -5.14 -10.07 -9.21
CA LYS A 106 -5.24 -10.40 -10.64
C LYS A 106 -4.10 -11.30 -11.13
N LYS A 107 -2.90 -11.13 -10.58
CA LYS A 107 -1.74 -11.94 -10.95
C LYS A 107 -1.71 -13.30 -10.27
N THR A 108 -2.09 -13.37 -9.02
CA THR A 108 -1.89 -14.53 -8.17
C THR A 108 -3.19 -15.17 -7.69
N SER A 109 -4.34 -14.55 -7.97
CA SER A 109 -5.66 -14.91 -7.44
C SER A 109 -5.76 -14.77 -5.92
N ILE A 110 -4.85 -14.04 -5.29
CA ILE A 110 -4.81 -13.82 -3.86
C ILE A 110 -4.63 -12.32 -3.61
N LEU A 111 -5.43 -11.75 -2.69
CA LEU A 111 -5.26 -10.36 -2.27
C LEU A 111 -3.95 -10.22 -1.49
N LEU A 112 -3.26 -9.10 -1.69
CA LEU A 112 -2.02 -8.84 -0.93
C LEU A 112 -2.28 -8.80 0.57
N SER A 113 -3.43 -8.25 0.99
CA SER A 113 -3.84 -8.27 2.40
C SER A 113 -3.96 -9.70 2.94
N ASP A 114 -4.44 -10.65 2.12
CA ASP A 114 -4.56 -12.04 2.51
C ASP A 114 -3.21 -12.75 2.60
N VAL A 115 -2.26 -12.36 1.77
CA VAL A 115 -0.88 -12.85 1.89
C VAL A 115 -0.34 -12.54 3.29
N ASN A 116 -0.60 -11.35 3.79
CA ASN A 116 -0.20 -10.94 5.13
C ASN A 116 -1.04 -11.61 6.21
N ASP A 117 -2.37 -11.61 6.06
CA ASP A 117 -3.30 -11.95 7.13
C ASP A 117 -3.63 -13.45 7.20
N LYS A 118 -3.83 -14.08 6.06
CA LYS A 118 -4.26 -15.48 5.98
C LYS A 118 -3.12 -16.43 5.72
N LEU A 119 -2.24 -16.13 4.77
CA LEU A 119 -1.07 -16.96 4.50
C LEU A 119 0.04 -16.72 5.51
N LYS A 120 0.00 -15.57 6.19
CA LYS A 120 0.94 -15.21 7.24
C LYS A 120 2.41 -15.24 6.81
N LEU A 121 2.66 -14.82 5.57
CA LEU A 121 4.02 -14.65 5.10
C LEU A 121 4.70 -13.52 5.89
N THR A 122 5.99 -13.69 6.15
CA THR A 122 6.77 -12.66 6.83
C THR A 122 6.94 -11.42 5.94
N PHE A 123 7.32 -10.30 6.52
CA PHE A 123 7.62 -9.09 5.75
C PHE A 123 8.74 -9.34 4.74
N ASP A 124 9.75 -10.13 5.06
CA ASP A 124 10.82 -10.49 4.13
C ASP A 124 10.27 -11.26 2.93
N GLU A 125 9.39 -12.22 3.18
CA GLU A 125 8.76 -13.00 2.12
C GLU A 125 7.85 -12.13 1.24
N ILE A 126 7.11 -11.20 1.85
CA ILE A 126 6.26 -10.25 1.11
C ILE A 126 7.14 -9.32 0.27
N ALA A 127 8.25 -8.84 0.82
CA ALA A 127 9.18 -8.01 0.08
C ALA A 127 9.73 -8.74 -1.16
N ASP A 128 10.02 -10.03 -1.05
CA ASP A 128 10.44 -10.85 -2.19
C ASP A 128 9.37 -10.88 -3.29
N LEU A 129 8.10 -10.96 -2.91
CA LEU A 129 7.00 -10.94 -3.87
C LEU A 129 6.86 -9.59 -4.57
N LEU A 130 7.24 -8.51 -3.92
CA LEU A 130 7.12 -7.15 -4.47
C LEU A 130 8.30 -6.78 -5.38
N GLU A 131 9.40 -7.47 -5.27
CA GLU A 131 10.53 -7.30 -6.17
C GLU A 131 10.20 -7.88 -7.57
#